data_261674b4b817f5c703fc94ff57315b44
#
_entry.id   261674b4b817f5c703fc94ff57315b44
#
_cell.length_a   1.000
_cell.length_b   1.000
_cell.length_c   1.000
_cell.angle_alpha   90.00
_cell.angle_beta   90.00
_cell.angle_gamma   90.00
#
_symmetry.space_group_name_H-M   'P 1'
#
loop_
_entity.id
_entity.type
_entity.pdbx_description
1 polymer ?
#
loop_
_entity_poly.entity_id
_entity_poly.type
_entity_poly.pdbx_seq_one_letter_code
_entity_poly.pdbx_strand_id
1 'polypeptide(L)'
;MTPVQQKAIKEKLIEDLNALSKEIEELQEMVKPIAPECAIDDVARTDLMNEQEISIRTLHDAQIRRNKLEYALRKVDKQDYGLCLECEDEIPFERLIILPEATHCIECASNL
;
A
#
# COMPACT_ATOMS: atom_id res chain seq x y z
N MET A 1 2.44 2.88 -23.50
CA MET A 1 1.17 2.35 -22.91
C MET A 1 0.00 2.88 -23.70
N THR A 2 -0.95 2.03 -24.06
CA THR A 2 -2.14 2.42 -24.80
C THR A 2 -3.17 3.09 -23.89
N PRO A 3 -4.10 3.91 -24.43
CA PRO A 3 -5.16 4.49 -23.60
C PRO A 3 -6.05 3.45 -22.91
N VAL A 4 -6.24 2.29 -23.54
CA VAL A 4 -7.01 1.17 -22.93
C VAL A 4 -6.27 0.61 -21.72
N GLN A 5 -4.96 0.41 -21.83
CA GLN A 5 -4.13 -0.06 -20.74
C GLN A 5 -4.09 0.96 -19.59
N GLN A 6 -3.99 2.24 -19.93
CA GLN A 6 -3.99 3.32 -18.94
C GLN A 6 -5.29 3.36 -18.15
N LYS A 7 -6.42 3.19 -18.83
CA LYS A 7 -7.73 3.13 -18.19
C LYS A 7 -7.86 1.93 -17.26
N ALA A 8 -7.37 0.76 -17.69
CA ALA A 8 -7.39 -0.46 -16.89
C ALA A 8 -6.58 -0.28 -15.60
N ILE A 9 -5.41 0.33 -15.69
CA ILE A 9 -4.56 0.61 -14.53
C ILE A 9 -5.23 1.61 -13.59
N LYS A 10 -5.87 2.65 -14.14
CA LYS A 10 -6.58 3.65 -13.34
C LYS A 10 -7.72 3.02 -12.55
N GLU A 11 -8.49 2.14 -13.17
CA GLU A 11 -9.57 1.40 -12.49
C GLU A 11 -9.01 0.51 -11.39
N LYS A 12 -7.89 -0.16 -11.66
CA LYS A 12 -7.20 -1.00 -10.68
C LYS A 12 -6.69 -0.19 -9.49
N LEU A 13 -6.14 1.00 -9.73
CA LEU A 13 -5.69 1.90 -8.68
C LEU A 13 -6.85 2.32 -7.76
N ILE A 14 -7.98 2.68 -8.34
CA ILE A 14 -9.16 3.08 -7.58
C ILE A 14 -9.68 1.91 -6.74
N GLU A 15 -9.76 0.73 -7.33
CA GLU A 15 -10.21 -0.48 -6.65
C GLU A 15 -9.29 -0.82 -5.47
N ASP A 16 -7.98 -0.83 -5.70
CA ASP A 16 -6.99 -1.12 -4.66
C ASP A 16 -7.01 -0.07 -3.54
N LEU A 17 -7.17 1.21 -3.89
CA LEU A 17 -7.29 2.28 -2.89
C LEU A 17 -8.53 2.11 -2.01
N ASN A 18 -9.67 1.78 -2.61
CA ASN A 18 -10.91 1.56 -1.86
C ASN A 18 -10.79 0.37 -0.91
N ALA A 19 -10.24 -0.74 -1.40
CA ALA A 19 -10.04 -1.93 -0.59
C ALA A 19 -9.06 -1.67 0.55
N LEU A 20 -7.97 -0.97 0.27
CA LEU A 20 -6.94 -0.67 1.27
C LEU A 20 -7.42 0.34 2.31
N SER A 21 -8.21 1.34 1.91
CA SER A 21 -8.80 2.30 2.83
C SER A 21 -9.71 1.62 3.84
N LYS A 22 -10.49 0.65 3.39
CA LYS A 22 -11.37 -0.14 4.25
C LYS A 22 -10.55 -0.98 5.23
N GLU A 23 -9.50 -1.62 4.75
CA GLU A 23 -8.58 -2.39 5.58
C GLU A 23 -7.92 -1.51 6.64
N ILE A 24 -7.51 -0.30 6.27
CA ILE A 24 -6.92 0.66 7.21
C ILE A 24 -7.90 1.05 8.31
N GLU A 25 -9.17 1.28 7.99
CA GLU A 25 -10.19 1.59 8.98
C GLU A 25 -10.34 0.45 9.99
N GLU A 26 -10.37 -0.79 9.51
CA GLU A 26 -10.45 -1.97 10.38
C GLU A 26 -9.21 -2.09 11.27
N LEU A 27 -8.02 -1.87 10.72
CA LEU A 27 -6.78 -1.91 11.48
C LEU A 27 -6.70 -0.79 12.52
N GLN A 28 -7.20 0.39 12.21
CA GLN A 28 -7.25 1.50 13.16
C GLN A 28 -8.11 1.18 14.37
N GLU A 29 -9.19 0.46 14.18
CA GLU A 29 -10.04 0.02 15.29
C GLU A 29 -9.33 -1.01 16.16
N MET A 30 -8.51 -1.89 15.56
CA MET A 30 -7.75 -2.90 16.30
C MET A 30 -6.59 -2.30 17.12
N VAL A 31 -6.12 -1.10 16.78
CA VAL A 31 -4.97 -0.45 17.41
C VAL A 31 -5.39 0.57 18.46
N LYS A 32 -6.65 0.55 18.91
CA LYS A 32 -7.10 1.46 19.96
C LYS A 32 -6.33 1.23 21.26
N PRO A 33 -5.96 2.31 22.00
CA PRO A 33 -5.22 2.16 23.24
C PRO A 33 -5.98 1.27 24.24
N ILE A 34 -5.25 0.38 24.90
CA ILE A 34 -5.82 -0.45 25.96
C ILE A 34 -6.03 0.44 27.18
N ALA A 35 -7.29 0.54 27.65
CA ALA A 35 -7.59 1.30 28.85
C ALA A 35 -6.90 0.69 30.06
N PRO A 36 -6.31 1.50 30.99
CA PRO A 36 -5.65 0.97 32.18
C PRO A 36 -6.57 0.10 33.06
N GLU A 37 -7.85 0.36 33.01
CA GLU A 37 -8.88 -0.38 33.74
C GLU A 37 -9.09 -1.80 33.22
N CYS A 38 -8.62 -2.08 31.99
CA CYS A 38 -8.68 -3.40 31.38
C CYS A 38 -7.42 -4.23 31.65
N ALA A 39 -6.55 -3.78 32.54
CA ALA A 39 -5.36 -4.52 32.92
C ALA A 39 -5.76 -5.80 33.67
N ILE A 40 -5.56 -6.95 33.05
CA ILE A 40 -5.80 -8.26 33.63
C ILE A 40 -4.50 -8.65 34.33
N ASP A 41 -3.99 -9.83 34.17
CA ASP A 41 -2.69 -10.14 34.70
C ASP A 41 -1.55 -9.75 33.76
N ASP A 42 -0.29 -9.80 34.22
CA ASP A 42 0.86 -9.35 33.42
C ASP A 42 1.06 -10.16 32.15
N VAL A 43 0.71 -11.44 32.16
CA VAL A 43 0.88 -12.31 30.99
C VAL A 43 -0.11 -11.96 29.88
N ALA A 44 -1.39 -11.79 30.23
CA ALA A 44 -2.41 -11.41 29.28
C ALA A 44 -2.13 -10.03 28.69
N ARG A 45 -1.62 -9.11 29.51
CA ARG A 45 -1.25 -7.78 29.07
C ARG A 45 -0.11 -7.80 28.05
N THR A 46 0.88 -8.66 28.26
CA THR A 46 2.02 -8.82 27.34
C THR A 46 1.55 -9.36 25.99
N ASP A 47 0.66 -10.35 25.98
CA ASP A 47 0.12 -10.92 24.76
C ASP A 47 -0.68 -9.87 23.97
N LEU A 48 -1.50 -9.07 24.65
CA LEU A 48 -2.27 -7.99 24.01
C LEU A 48 -1.35 -6.92 23.42
N MET A 49 -0.26 -6.59 24.08
CA MET A 49 0.72 -5.63 23.57
C MET A 49 1.43 -6.15 22.31
N ASN A 50 1.77 -7.44 22.27
CA ASN A 50 2.41 -8.06 21.11
C ASN A 50 1.48 -8.06 19.90
N GLU A 51 0.20 -8.39 20.09
CA GLU A 51 -0.81 -8.32 19.02
C GLU A 51 -0.96 -6.89 18.50
N GLN A 52 -0.94 -5.92 19.42
CA GLN A 52 -1.05 -4.51 19.08
C GLN A 52 0.16 -4.03 18.28
N GLU A 53 1.36 -4.47 18.62
CA GLU A 53 2.57 -4.13 17.84
C GLU A 53 2.50 -4.64 16.40
N ILE A 54 2.02 -5.88 16.21
CA ILE A 54 1.83 -6.46 14.87
C ILE A 54 0.80 -5.65 14.10
N SER A 55 -0.31 -5.28 14.73
CA SER A 55 -1.36 -4.47 14.10
C SER A 55 -0.86 -3.08 13.73
N ILE A 56 -0.06 -2.45 14.58
CA ILE A 56 0.55 -1.14 14.32
C ILE A 56 1.46 -1.20 13.10
N ARG A 57 2.31 -2.23 13.01
CA ARG A 57 3.21 -2.43 11.87
C ARG A 57 2.42 -2.64 10.58
N THR A 58 1.40 -3.49 10.61
CA THR A 58 0.55 -3.76 9.46
C THR A 58 -0.18 -2.50 9.02
N LEU A 59 -0.68 -1.70 9.96
CA LEU A 59 -1.33 -0.42 9.67
C LEU A 59 -0.35 0.56 9.02
N HIS A 60 0.86 0.65 9.54
CA HIS A 60 1.90 1.52 9.00
C HIS A 60 2.24 1.14 7.54
N ASP A 61 2.43 -0.14 7.27
CA ASP A 61 2.72 -0.64 5.93
C ASP A 61 1.56 -0.36 4.97
N ALA A 62 0.32 -0.54 5.44
CA ALA A 62 -0.88 -0.25 4.65
C ALA A 62 -0.99 1.23 4.32
N GLN A 63 -0.66 2.11 5.25
CA GLN A 63 -0.67 3.57 5.04
C GLN A 63 0.40 3.99 4.02
N ILE A 64 1.58 3.40 4.09
CA ILE A 64 2.65 3.64 3.11
C ILE A 64 2.20 3.22 1.71
N ARG A 65 1.61 2.04 1.59
CA ARG A 65 1.10 1.56 0.31
C ARG A 65 -0.01 2.46 -0.22
N ARG A 66 -0.92 2.91 0.64
CA ARG A 66 -1.98 3.85 0.25
C ARG A 66 -1.39 5.13 -0.35
N ASN A 67 -0.37 5.69 0.30
CA ASN A 67 0.29 6.89 -0.21
C ASN A 67 0.91 6.68 -1.58
N LYS A 68 1.52 5.51 -1.80
CA LYS A 68 2.09 5.15 -3.10
C LYS A 68 1.01 5.00 -4.17
N LEU A 69 -0.11 4.40 -3.83
CA LEU A 69 -1.25 4.24 -4.75
C LEU A 69 -1.87 5.60 -5.10
N GLU A 70 -2.03 6.49 -4.14
CA GLU A 70 -2.53 7.84 -4.38
C GLU A 70 -1.60 8.63 -5.29
N TYR A 71 -0.29 8.51 -5.07
CA TYR A 71 0.71 9.14 -5.93
C TYR A 71 0.61 8.60 -7.37
N ALA A 72 0.50 7.28 -7.53
CA ALA A 72 0.35 6.65 -8.83
C ALA A 72 -0.94 7.11 -9.52
N LEU A 73 -2.04 7.24 -8.78
CA LEU A 73 -3.30 7.72 -9.33
C LEU A 73 -3.21 9.15 -9.85
N ARG A 74 -2.48 10.01 -9.15
CA ARG A 74 -2.23 11.39 -9.62
C ARG A 74 -1.38 11.43 -10.87
N LYS A 75 -0.50 10.44 -11.06
CA LYS A 75 0.43 10.40 -12.19
C LYS A 75 -0.06 9.58 -13.38
N VAL A 76 -1.11 8.78 -13.21
CA VAL A 76 -1.56 7.84 -14.26
C VAL A 76 -1.94 8.53 -15.56
N ASP A 77 -2.41 9.77 -15.50
CA ASP A 77 -2.79 10.55 -16.67
C ASP A 77 -1.61 11.33 -17.27
N LYS A 78 -0.42 11.27 -16.67
CA LYS A 78 0.77 11.97 -17.16
C LYS A 78 1.58 11.07 -18.08
N GLN A 79 2.34 11.69 -18.97
CA GLN A 79 3.13 10.97 -19.98
C GLN A 79 4.26 10.13 -19.40
N ASP A 80 4.81 10.53 -18.25
CA ASP A 80 5.91 9.84 -17.60
C ASP A 80 5.45 8.68 -16.71
N TYR A 81 4.15 8.45 -16.59
CA TYR A 81 3.64 7.29 -15.87
C TYR A 81 4.01 5.98 -16.59
N GLY A 82 4.42 4.99 -15.82
CA GLY A 82 4.82 3.70 -16.37
C GLY A 82 6.28 3.62 -16.78
N LEU A 83 7.06 4.67 -16.51
CA LEU A 83 8.50 4.67 -16.75
C LEU A 83 9.24 4.44 -15.43
N CYS A 84 10.31 3.64 -15.50
CA CYS A 84 11.18 3.41 -14.36
C CYS A 84 11.88 4.72 -13.96
N LEU A 85 11.91 5.03 -12.67
CA LEU A 85 12.55 6.26 -12.18
C LEU A 85 14.07 6.24 -12.33
N GLU A 86 14.70 5.07 -12.42
CA GLU A 86 16.16 4.97 -12.53
C GLU A 86 16.64 4.81 -13.96
N CYS A 87 16.10 3.84 -14.71
CA CYS A 87 16.57 3.56 -16.07
C CYS A 87 15.73 4.21 -17.16
N GLU A 88 14.60 4.80 -16.81
CA GLU A 88 13.66 5.47 -17.72
C GLU A 88 13.03 4.55 -18.78
N ASP A 89 13.24 3.24 -18.67
CA ASP A 89 12.59 2.26 -19.54
C ASP A 89 11.14 2.04 -19.12
N GLU A 90 10.32 1.63 -20.07
CA GLU A 90 8.93 1.32 -19.78
C GLU A 90 8.78 0.13 -18.84
N ILE A 91 7.97 0.29 -17.81
CA ILE A 91 7.59 -0.83 -16.94
C ILE A 91 6.54 -1.66 -17.69
N PRO A 92 6.68 -3.01 -17.77
CA PRO A 92 5.68 -3.83 -18.47
C PRO A 92 4.28 -3.64 -17.92
N PHE A 93 3.29 -3.65 -18.80
CA PHE A 93 1.89 -3.51 -18.41
C PHE A 93 1.46 -4.59 -17.40
N GLU A 94 1.92 -5.82 -17.58
CA GLU A 94 1.62 -6.94 -16.69
C GLU A 94 2.09 -6.65 -15.25
N ARG A 95 3.21 -5.98 -15.10
CA ARG A 95 3.69 -5.58 -13.78
C ARG A 95 2.86 -4.43 -13.20
N LEU A 96 2.47 -3.47 -14.03
CA LEU A 96 1.66 -2.33 -13.60
C LEU A 96 0.25 -2.73 -13.21
N ILE A 97 -0.35 -3.73 -13.87
CA ILE A 97 -1.69 -4.19 -13.51
C ILE A 97 -1.71 -4.94 -12.18
N ILE A 98 -0.61 -5.56 -11.82
CA ILE A 98 -0.47 -6.25 -10.53
C ILE A 98 -0.03 -5.28 -9.45
N LEU A 99 0.95 -4.41 -9.77
CA LEU A 99 1.51 -3.41 -8.85
C LEU A 99 1.38 -2.02 -9.47
N PRO A 100 0.18 -1.41 -9.43
CA PRO A 100 -0.02 -0.08 -10.03
C PRO A 100 0.85 1.01 -9.42
N GLU A 101 1.30 0.82 -8.19
CA GLU A 101 2.19 1.74 -7.49
C GLU A 101 3.67 1.56 -7.85
N ALA A 102 4.00 0.64 -8.74
CA ALA A 102 5.39 0.38 -9.11
C ALA A 102 6.03 1.60 -9.77
N THR A 103 7.21 1.98 -9.29
CA THR A 103 7.99 3.10 -9.80
C THR A 103 9.27 2.66 -10.47
N HIS A 104 9.62 1.38 -10.38
CA HIS A 104 10.83 0.80 -10.92
C HIS A 104 10.51 -0.46 -11.71
N CYS A 105 11.32 -0.73 -12.76
CA CYS A 105 11.24 -2.00 -13.47
C CYS A 105 11.77 -3.13 -12.58
N ILE A 106 11.58 -4.38 -13.03
CA ILE A 106 11.99 -5.55 -12.24
C ILE A 106 13.49 -5.51 -11.94
N GLU A 107 14.31 -5.16 -12.91
CA GLU A 107 15.76 -5.10 -12.74
C GLU A 107 16.18 -4.04 -11.72
N CYS A 108 15.66 -2.83 -11.84
CA CYS A 108 15.99 -1.74 -10.91
C CYS A 108 15.45 -2.02 -9.51
N ALA A 109 14.25 -2.59 -9.40
CA ALA A 109 13.66 -2.95 -8.12
C ALA A 109 14.49 -4.03 -7.40
N SER A 110 15.08 -4.95 -8.15
CA SER A 110 15.92 -6.00 -7.59
C SER A 110 17.25 -5.48 -7.05
N ASN A 111 17.69 -4.30 -7.51
CA ASN A 111 18.95 -3.68 -7.11
C ASN A 111 18.79 -2.68 -5.95
N LEU A 112 17.58 -2.49 -5.45
CA LEU A 112 17.32 -1.57 -4.33
C LEU A 112 17.66 -2.18 -2.96
#